data_db3d112aedb80635bfd2e6bd7f0be778
#
_entry.id   db3d112aedb80635bfd2e6bd7f0be778
#
_cell.length_a   1.000
_cell.length_b   1.000
_cell.length_c   1.000
_cell.angle_alpha   90.00
_cell.angle_beta   90.00
_cell.angle_gamma   90.00
#
_symmetry.space_group_name_H-M   'P 1'
#
loop_
_entity.id
_entity.type
_entity.pdbx_description
1 polymer ?
#
loop_
_entity_poly.entity_id
_entity_poly.type
_entity_poly.pdbx_seq_one_letter_code
_entity_poly.pdbx_strand_id
1 'polypeptide(L)'
;MTTSLRASRVAIAGGALLAAVALTACGAASSGPGDGAAAGSSAASSSRPAGSGGAGSAPASAAGGAASAAAAAPTTSATTSTVTVPSGGPVPLGFAATSVTFVSPQEAFVLGTAPCAKAPCTSILRTLNRGASWRGLPAPVVPLATLSEATGPAVWGIRFANPSDGFVFGNGLWETTDGGERWSPAISPGSSIESLEVIDDQVLAITGGCVPGGGCAQQGTLSRRPLAGGAWHVVAPVSGRGAIATQARVAAVLDGDGVIVTANGGVSAVTQAGPCGTAGLYPAVSLVVTGPTGLAVLCAGNGAAGSVDKTVFVSDDLGAHWTETGSPARGGDPEGMSAGSASQFVVAAASGASMLYYSADGGARWSTAYYEGDGGLGFNDLGFTTPSDGVVVYGPAVSDDNVESRPGWLLLTSNGGASWQPDAF
;
A
#
# COMPACT_ATOMS: atom_id res chain seq x y z
N MET A 1 -31.56 -16.03 -50.42
CA MET A 1 -31.44 -16.77 -49.15
C MET A 1 -30.63 -15.92 -48.24
N THR A 2 -31.29 -15.15 -47.41
CA THR A 2 -30.72 -14.16 -46.49
C THR A 2 -30.82 -14.75 -45.10
N THR A 3 -29.69 -15.12 -44.50
CA THR A 3 -29.63 -15.65 -43.13
C THR A 3 -29.27 -14.51 -42.17
N SER A 4 -30.24 -14.11 -41.36
CA SER A 4 -30.13 -13.14 -40.30
C SER A 4 -29.40 -13.74 -39.10
N LEU A 5 -28.26 -13.17 -38.72
CA LEU A 5 -27.57 -13.46 -37.47
C LEU A 5 -28.15 -12.56 -36.36
N ARG A 6 -28.84 -13.19 -35.42
CA ARG A 6 -29.29 -12.55 -34.16
C ARG A 6 -28.10 -12.40 -33.21
N ALA A 7 -27.77 -11.19 -32.83
CA ALA A 7 -26.86 -10.91 -31.75
C ALA A 7 -27.56 -11.14 -30.40
N SER A 8 -27.09 -12.10 -29.64
CA SER A 8 -27.47 -12.33 -28.25
C SER A 8 -26.72 -11.36 -27.37
N ARG A 9 -27.45 -10.42 -26.76
CA ARG A 9 -26.91 -9.57 -25.68
C ARG A 9 -26.89 -10.39 -24.39
N VAL A 10 -25.72 -10.69 -23.87
CA VAL A 10 -25.53 -11.19 -22.51
C VAL A 10 -25.49 -9.96 -21.59
N ALA A 11 -26.51 -9.82 -20.74
CA ALA A 11 -26.55 -8.84 -19.69
C ALA A 11 -25.72 -9.39 -18.51
N ILE A 12 -24.62 -8.73 -18.20
CA ILE A 12 -23.86 -8.99 -16.97
C ILE A 12 -24.56 -8.22 -15.84
N ALA A 13 -25.29 -8.95 -14.99
CA ALA A 13 -25.87 -8.42 -13.77
C ALA A 13 -24.76 -8.25 -12.72
N GLY A 14 -24.38 -7.02 -12.47
CA GLY A 14 -23.59 -6.65 -11.29
C GLY A 14 -24.45 -6.81 -10.04
N GLY A 15 -24.18 -7.83 -9.24
CA GLY A 15 -24.85 -8.08 -7.96
C GLY A 15 -24.29 -7.19 -6.86
N ALA A 16 -24.88 -6.01 -6.65
CA ALA A 16 -24.70 -5.28 -5.41
C ALA A 16 -25.57 -5.94 -4.33
N LEU A 17 -24.97 -6.57 -3.34
CA LEU A 17 -25.65 -7.09 -2.17
C LEU A 17 -26.00 -5.92 -1.24
N LEU A 18 -27.21 -5.38 -1.36
CA LEU A 18 -27.83 -4.49 -0.38
C LEU A 18 -28.40 -5.37 0.74
N ALA A 19 -27.74 -5.40 1.88
CA ALA A 19 -28.31 -5.92 3.11
C ALA A 19 -29.35 -4.91 3.64
N ALA A 20 -30.63 -5.22 3.42
CA ALA A 20 -31.74 -4.49 4.03
C ALA A 20 -31.88 -4.90 5.51
N VAL A 21 -31.50 -4.03 6.43
CA VAL A 21 -31.85 -4.15 7.85
C VAL A 21 -33.23 -3.57 8.03
N ALA A 22 -34.20 -4.42 8.31
CA ALA A 22 -35.57 -4.04 8.70
C ALA A 22 -35.55 -3.49 10.13
N LEU A 23 -35.73 -2.20 10.29
CA LEU A 23 -36.02 -1.57 11.59
C LEU A 23 -37.52 -1.69 11.88
N THR A 24 -37.87 -2.53 12.86
CA THR A 24 -39.19 -2.57 13.45
C THR A 24 -39.31 -1.41 14.45
N ALA A 25 -40.14 -0.44 14.12
CA ALA A 25 -40.51 0.63 15.03
C ALA A 25 -41.56 0.16 16.01
N CYS A 26 -41.28 0.24 17.32
CA CYS A 26 -42.30 0.27 18.35
C CYS A 26 -42.27 1.65 19.00
N GLY A 27 -43.35 2.38 18.81
CA GLY A 27 -43.57 3.68 19.40
C GLY A 27 -44.06 3.61 20.86
N ALA A 28 -43.67 4.61 21.63
CA ALA A 28 -44.48 5.07 22.78
C ALA A 28 -44.18 6.55 23.00
N ALA A 29 -45.24 7.33 22.96
CA ALA A 29 -45.28 8.74 23.26
C ALA A 29 -45.37 8.99 24.77
N SER A 30 -44.71 10.04 25.27
CA SER A 30 -45.30 10.85 26.34
C SER A 30 -44.61 12.22 26.44
N SER A 31 -45.47 13.14 26.50
CA SER A 31 -45.53 14.59 26.62
C SER A 31 -44.91 15.19 27.91
N GLY A 32 -44.41 16.44 27.76
CA GLY A 32 -44.62 17.49 28.74
C GLY A 32 -43.44 18.45 28.94
N PRO A 33 -43.70 19.76 29.05
CA PRO A 33 -42.70 20.80 28.88
C PRO A 33 -42.17 21.36 30.21
N GLY A 34 -41.02 22.05 30.19
CA GLY A 34 -40.50 22.79 31.31
C GLY A 34 -39.51 23.87 30.87
N ASP A 35 -40.01 25.11 30.93
CA ASP A 35 -39.28 26.36 30.78
C ASP A 35 -38.18 26.56 31.85
N GLY A 36 -37.15 27.32 31.50
CA GLY A 36 -36.23 27.83 32.51
C GLY A 36 -35.06 28.62 31.91
N ALA A 37 -35.25 29.92 31.80
CA ALA A 37 -34.26 30.90 31.36
C ALA A 37 -33.20 31.23 32.43
N ALA A 38 -32.06 31.75 32.04
CA ALA A 38 -31.31 32.91 32.48
C ALA A 38 -29.80 32.66 32.53
N ALA A 39 -29.07 33.29 31.67
CA ALA A 39 -28.22 34.46 31.79
C ALA A 39 -27.14 34.44 32.91
N GLY A 40 -25.92 34.65 32.52
CA GLY A 40 -24.78 34.92 33.42
C GLY A 40 -23.48 35.09 32.68
N SER A 41 -23.27 36.30 32.13
CA SER A 41 -21.97 36.82 31.66
C SER A 41 -21.05 37.10 32.82
N SER A 42 -19.74 36.87 32.71
CA SER A 42 -18.68 37.68 33.33
C SER A 42 -17.34 37.46 32.66
N ALA A 43 -16.82 38.54 32.14
CA ALA A 43 -15.46 38.74 31.66
C ALA A 43 -14.58 39.24 32.83
N ALA A 44 -13.31 38.88 32.81
CA ALA A 44 -12.15 39.66 33.35
C ALA A 44 -10.89 38.87 32.95
N SER A 45 -10.05 39.32 32.10
CA SER A 45 -9.03 40.36 31.95
C SER A 45 -7.85 40.31 32.93
N SER A 46 -6.66 40.39 32.28
CA SER A 46 -5.33 40.83 32.72
C SER A 46 -4.53 39.86 33.62
N SER A 47 -3.26 39.69 33.46
CA SER A 47 -2.16 40.61 33.10
C SER A 47 -0.84 39.85 32.90
N ARG A 48 -0.02 40.34 31.99
CA ARG A 48 1.42 40.06 31.84
C ARG A 48 2.22 40.81 32.91
N PRO A 49 3.42 40.38 33.32
CA PRO A 49 4.56 41.27 33.12
C PRO A 49 5.77 40.63 32.44
N ALA A 50 6.51 41.51 31.78
CA ALA A 50 7.81 41.31 31.15
C ALA A 50 8.93 41.50 32.19
N GLY A 51 10.08 40.86 31.94
CA GLY A 51 11.36 41.11 32.65
C GLY A 51 12.45 40.44 31.86
N SER A 52 13.11 41.12 31.09
CA SER A 52 14.42 41.72 30.91
C SER A 52 15.63 40.92 31.44
N GLY A 53 16.56 40.63 30.51
CA GLY A 53 17.95 40.99 30.56
C GLY A 53 18.96 39.96 31.07
N GLY A 54 19.99 39.73 30.25
CA GLY A 54 21.23 39.11 30.69
C GLY A 54 22.11 38.62 29.56
N ALA A 55 22.90 39.51 28.98
CA ALA A 55 24.01 39.15 28.11
C ALA A 55 25.20 38.66 28.95
N GLY A 56 25.89 37.62 28.48
CA GLY A 56 27.12 37.14 29.11
C GLY A 56 28.05 36.46 28.09
N SER A 57 29.10 37.14 27.85
CA SER A 57 30.22 36.95 26.94
C SER A 57 30.90 35.60 26.95
N ALA A 58 31.47 35.27 25.80
CA ALA A 58 32.53 34.27 25.59
C ALA A 58 33.85 34.72 26.25
N PRO A 59 34.79 33.80 26.49
CA PRO A 59 36.09 33.97 25.88
C PRO A 59 36.66 32.77 25.15
N ALA A 60 37.56 33.13 24.23
CA ALA A 60 38.33 32.28 23.36
C ALA A 60 39.62 31.75 24.02
N SER A 61 40.20 30.78 23.34
CA SER A 61 41.62 30.38 23.23
C SER A 61 42.17 29.34 24.19
N ALA A 62 42.65 28.23 23.61
CA ALA A 62 44.10 27.99 23.46
C ALA A 62 44.37 26.73 22.63
N ALA A 63 45.29 26.85 21.72
CA ALA A 63 45.90 25.83 20.91
C ALA A 63 46.84 24.93 21.74
N GLY A 64 46.81 23.62 21.42
CA GLY A 64 47.79 22.66 21.87
C GLY A 64 47.95 21.55 20.87
N GLY A 65 48.99 21.63 20.02
CA GLY A 65 49.35 20.57 19.10
C GLY A 65 49.97 19.37 19.81
N ALA A 66 49.54 18.19 19.36
CA ALA A 66 50.29 16.95 19.54
C ALA A 66 50.20 16.11 18.29
N ALA A 67 51.33 15.95 17.63
CA ALA A 67 51.53 15.02 16.56
C ALA A 67 51.39 13.60 17.09
N SER A 68 50.54 12.78 16.46
CA SER A 68 50.56 11.36 16.69
C SER A 68 50.52 10.60 15.36
N ALA A 69 51.39 9.59 15.31
CA ALA A 69 51.81 8.79 14.18
C ALA A 69 50.63 8.14 13.47
N ALA A 70 50.69 8.19 12.16
CA ALA A 70 49.79 7.44 11.24
C ALA A 70 50.12 5.94 11.33
N ALA A 71 49.23 5.17 11.93
CA ALA A 71 49.18 3.74 11.75
C ALA A 71 48.47 3.44 10.42
N ALA A 72 49.17 2.77 9.51
CA ALA A 72 48.65 2.29 8.26
C ALA A 72 47.48 1.31 8.51
N ALA A 73 46.30 1.65 8.07
CA ALA A 73 45.18 0.74 8.03
C ALA A 73 45.36 -0.32 6.94
N PRO A 74 44.99 -1.59 7.20
CA PRO A 74 45.03 -2.63 6.18
C PRO A 74 43.98 -2.27 5.10
N THR A 75 44.45 -2.10 3.86
CA THR A 75 43.61 -2.05 2.67
C THR A 75 42.97 -3.39 2.44
N THR A 76 41.80 -3.62 2.98
CA THR A 76 40.89 -4.66 2.52
C THR A 76 40.36 -4.23 1.16
N SER A 77 40.90 -4.84 0.11
CA SER A 77 40.34 -4.79 -1.23
C SER A 77 38.94 -5.39 -1.15
N ALA A 78 37.92 -4.53 -1.11
CA ALA A 78 36.56 -4.93 -1.33
C ALA A 78 36.48 -5.50 -2.76
N THR A 79 36.40 -6.82 -2.88
CA THR A 79 36.06 -7.47 -4.13
C THR A 79 34.61 -7.05 -4.41
N THR A 80 34.45 -6.03 -5.26
CA THR A 80 33.15 -5.68 -5.81
C THR A 80 32.74 -6.86 -6.69
N SER A 81 31.90 -7.74 -6.14
CA SER A 81 31.19 -8.73 -6.94
C SER A 81 30.32 -7.95 -7.90
N THR A 82 30.76 -7.82 -9.15
CA THR A 82 29.89 -7.34 -10.22
C THR A 82 28.80 -8.38 -10.38
N VAL A 83 27.63 -8.12 -9.78
CA VAL A 83 26.42 -8.88 -10.09
C VAL A 83 26.21 -8.69 -11.59
N THR A 84 26.41 -9.76 -12.35
CA THR A 84 26.13 -9.76 -13.77
C THR A 84 24.63 -9.63 -13.91
N VAL A 85 24.16 -8.43 -14.30
CA VAL A 85 22.73 -8.17 -14.52
C VAL A 85 22.27 -9.10 -15.65
N PRO A 86 21.20 -9.88 -15.44
CA PRO A 86 20.65 -10.75 -16.46
C PRO A 86 20.34 -9.94 -17.73
N SER A 87 20.75 -10.40 -18.86
CA SER A 87 20.32 -9.87 -20.16
C SER A 87 18.91 -10.40 -20.43
N GLY A 88 17.87 -9.75 -19.85
CA GLY A 88 16.48 -10.12 -20.08
C GLY A 88 16.08 -10.01 -21.54
N GLY A 89 15.03 -10.71 -21.94
CA GLY A 89 14.42 -10.68 -23.26
C GLY A 89 13.68 -9.35 -23.54
N PRO A 90 13.07 -9.22 -24.74
CA PRO A 90 12.20 -8.09 -25.04
C PRO A 90 10.95 -8.13 -24.14
N VAL A 91 10.32 -6.97 -23.95
CA VAL A 91 9.01 -6.88 -23.30
C VAL A 91 8.00 -7.64 -24.15
N PRO A 92 7.18 -8.52 -23.55
CA PRO A 92 6.11 -9.18 -24.28
C PRO A 92 5.08 -8.17 -24.80
N LEU A 93 4.67 -8.32 -26.04
CA LEU A 93 3.67 -7.45 -26.66
C LEU A 93 2.32 -7.57 -25.91
N GLY A 94 1.73 -6.43 -25.58
CA GLY A 94 0.47 -6.38 -24.84
C GLY A 94 0.60 -6.75 -23.37
N PHE A 95 1.79 -6.56 -22.79
CA PHE A 95 2.00 -6.74 -21.34
C PHE A 95 1.08 -5.81 -20.55
N ALA A 96 0.42 -6.35 -19.54
CA ALA A 96 -0.43 -5.64 -18.59
C ALA A 96 0.08 -5.91 -17.16
N ALA A 97 0.39 -4.85 -16.42
CA ALA A 97 0.90 -4.91 -15.05
C ALA A 97 -0.22 -5.20 -14.04
N THR A 98 0.12 -5.92 -12.96
CA THR A 98 -0.76 -6.11 -11.81
C THR A 98 -0.10 -5.74 -10.48
N SER A 99 1.21 -5.92 -10.34
CA SER A 99 1.96 -5.63 -9.11
C SER A 99 3.36 -5.13 -9.44
N VAL A 100 3.87 -4.20 -8.64
CA VAL A 100 5.17 -3.55 -8.85
C VAL A 100 5.94 -3.42 -7.54
N THR A 101 7.26 -3.56 -7.60
CA THR A 101 8.15 -3.31 -6.48
C THR A 101 9.39 -2.57 -6.95
N PHE A 102 9.74 -1.46 -6.29
CA PHE A 102 10.98 -0.74 -6.50
C PHE A 102 11.96 -1.07 -5.39
N VAL A 103 13.14 -1.53 -5.73
CA VAL A 103 14.25 -1.78 -4.79
C VAL A 103 15.19 -0.57 -4.67
N SER A 104 15.11 0.33 -5.62
CA SER A 104 15.77 1.64 -5.62
C SER A 104 14.99 2.60 -6.53
N PRO A 105 15.27 3.92 -6.53
CA PRO A 105 14.63 4.84 -7.47
C PRO A 105 14.83 4.49 -8.95
N GLN A 106 15.85 3.71 -9.29
CA GLN A 106 16.18 3.31 -10.64
C GLN A 106 15.72 1.91 -11.02
N GLU A 107 15.62 1.03 -10.03
CA GLU A 107 15.41 -0.39 -10.28
C GLU A 107 14.07 -0.87 -9.74
N ALA A 108 13.28 -1.49 -10.60
CA ALA A 108 11.99 -2.06 -10.28
C ALA A 108 11.74 -3.38 -11.00
N PHE A 109 10.83 -4.16 -10.42
CA PHE A 109 10.26 -5.38 -10.99
C PHE A 109 8.75 -5.25 -11.07
N VAL A 110 8.16 -5.72 -12.16
CA VAL A 110 6.72 -5.67 -12.41
C VAL A 110 6.24 -7.08 -12.74
N LEU A 111 5.23 -7.54 -12.01
CA LEU A 111 4.48 -8.74 -12.32
C LEU A 111 3.27 -8.36 -13.15
N GLY A 112 2.98 -9.16 -14.15
CA GLY A 112 1.81 -8.99 -15.00
C GLY A 112 1.62 -10.19 -15.91
N THR A 113 0.83 -9.99 -16.94
CA THR A 113 0.58 -11.00 -17.97
C THR A 113 0.62 -10.37 -19.36
N ALA A 114 0.81 -11.17 -20.39
CA ALA A 114 0.72 -10.76 -21.78
C ALA A 114 0.07 -11.87 -22.59
N PRO A 115 -0.61 -11.57 -23.70
CA PRO A 115 -1.15 -12.61 -24.59
C PRO A 115 -0.09 -13.61 -24.96
N CYS A 116 -0.35 -14.91 -24.76
CA CYS A 116 0.58 -15.99 -25.07
C CYS A 116 -0.13 -17.16 -25.74
N ALA A 117 0.63 -17.98 -26.49
CA ALA A 117 0.09 -19.13 -27.24
C ALA A 117 -0.40 -20.27 -26.33
N LYS A 118 0.13 -20.36 -25.11
CA LYS A 118 -0.18 -21.43 -24.15
C LYS A 118 -0.02 -20.89 -22.73
N ALA A 119 -1.12 -20.87 -21.97
CA ALA A 119 -1.10 -20.53 -20.54
C ALA A 119 -0.19 -21.48 -19.74
N PRO A 120 0.39 -21.02 -18.63
CA PRO A 120 0.23 -19.70 -18.02
C PRO A 120 1.00 -18.60 -18.78
N CYS A 121 0.44 -17.38 -18.79
CA CYS A 121 0.98 -16.22 -19.48
C CYS A 121 1.64 -15.21 -18.53
N THR A 122 1.85 -15.60 -17.28
CA THR A 122 2.53 -14.79 -16.27
C THR A 122 3.89 -14.32 -16.77
N SER A 123 4.13 -13.03 -16.64
CA SER A 123 5.31 -12.36 -17.15
C SER A 123 5.89 -11.43 -16.09
N ILE A 124 7.22 -11.26 -16.08
CA ILE A 124 7.92 -10.35 -15.18
C ILE A 124 8.80 -9.42 -16.01
N LEU A 125 8.75 -8.13 -15.69
CA LEU A 125 9.63 -7.13 -16.28
C LEU A 125 10.57 -6.56 -15.23
N ARG A 126 11.72 -6.04 -15.69
CA ARG A 126 12.68 -5.30 -14.87
C ARG A 126 13.11 -4.03 -15.59
N THR A 127 13.25 -2.94 -14.84
CA THR A 127 13.95 -1.72 -15.25
C THR A 127 15.15 -1.47 -14.37
N LEU A 128 16.18 -0.81 -14.92
CA LEU A 128 17.37 -0.33 -14.20
C LEU A 128 17.57 1.17 -14.34
N ASN A 129 16.60 1.86 -14.96
CA ASN A 129 16.66 3.28 -15.28
C ASN A 129 15.32 3.98 -15.08
N ARG A 130 14.61 3.58 -14.02
CA ARG A 130 13.38 4.21 -13.59
C ARG A 130 12.24 4.15 -14.63
N GLY A 131 12.10 3.04 -15.35
CA GLY A 131 11.08 2.89 -16.37
C GLY A 131 11.48 3.39 -17.77
N ALA A 132 12.59 4.14 -17.92
CA ALA A 132 13.02 4.61 -19.24
C ALA A 132 13.25 3.47 -20.26
N SER A 133 13.46 2.27 -19.78
CA SER A 133 13.41 1.03 -20.57
C SER A 133 13.13 -0.18 -19.69
N TRP A 134 12.41 -1.14 -20.25
CA TRP A 134 12.03 -2.38 -19.61
C TRP A 134 12.59 -3.60 -20.34
N ARG A 135 12.78 -4.71 -19.63
CA ARG A 135 13.18 -6.00 -20.15
C ARG A 135 12.38 -7.12 -19.50
N GLY A 136 12.00 -8.13 -20.30
CA GLY A 136 11.37 -9.33 -19.81
C GLY A 136 12.34 -10.22 -19.05
N LEU A 137 11.90 -10.77 -17.92
CA LEU A 137 12.60 -11.79 -17.14
C LEU A 137 11.84 -13.12 -17.20
N PRO A 138 12.50 -14.25 -16.88
CA PRO A 138 11.80 -15.50 -16.62
C PRO A 138 10.76 -15.29 -15.50
N ALA A 139 9.61 -15.97 -15.62
CA ALA A 139 8.57 -16.00 -14.61
C ALA A 139 8.34 -17.44 -14.13
N PRO A 140 7.84 -17.67 -12.91
CA PRO A 140 7.39 -18.99 -12.50
C PRO A 140 6.26 -19.47 -13.43
N VAL A 141 6.22 -20.76 -13.74
CA VAL A 141 5.20 -21.36 -14.57
C VAL A 141 3.94 -21.59 -13.73
N VAL A 142 3.19 -20.52 -13.48
CA VAL A 142 2.00 -20.47 -12.65
C VAL A 142 1.06 -19.39 -13.20
N PRO A 143 -0.27 -19.58 -13.19
CA PRO A 143 -1.21 -18.58 -13.68
C PRO A 143 -1.15 -17.28 -12.87
N LEU A 144 -1.31 -16.14 -13.54
CA LEU A 144 -1.68 -14.90 -12.91
C LEU A 144 -3.20 -14.89 -12.73
N ALA A 145 -3.66 -14.64 -11.51
CA ALA A 145 -5.07 -14.53 -11.20
C ALA A 145 -5.29 -13.54 -10.06
N THR A 146 -6.48 -12.98 -9.95
CA THR A 146 -6.85 -12.22 -8.75
C THR A 146 -7.18 -13.18 -7.60
N LEU A 147 -7.14 -12.68 -6.36
CA LEU A 147 -7.50 -13.47 -5.18
C LEU A 147 -8.92 -14.07 -5.28
N SER A 148 -9.85 -13.35 -5.92
CA SER A 148 -11.23 -13.80 -6.09
C SER A 148 -11.42 -14.85 -7.20
N GLU A 149 -10.52 -14.92 -8.17
CA GLU A 149 -10.61 -15.83 -9.33
C GLU A 149 -9.81 -17.12 -9.12
N ALA A 150 -8.80 -17.10 -8.27
CA ALA A 150 -7.90 -18.23 -8.09
C ALA A 150 -8.62 -19.47 -7.52
N THR A 151 -8.64 -20.57 -8.28
CA THR A 151 -9.20 -21.86 -7.86
C THR A 151 -8.12 -22.91 -7.57
N GLY A 152 -6.84 -22.58 -7.80
CA GLY A 152 -5.68 -23.44 -7.63
C GLY A 152 -4.42 -22.62 -7.43
N PRO A 153 -3.21 -23.15 -7.64
CA PRO A 153 -1.97 -22.39 -7.62
C PRO A 153 -2.05 -21.20 -8.58
N ALA A 154 -1.82 -20.00 -8.07
CA ALA A 154 -1.87 -18.76 -8.82
C ALA A 154 -1.06 -17.69 -8.09
N VAL A 155 -0.65 -16.64 -8.80
CA VAL A 155 0.07 -15.49 -8.23
C VAL A 155 -0.62 -14.18 -8.57
N TRP A 156 -0.45 -13.18 -7.69
CA TRP A 156 -0.98 -11.82 -7.87
C TRP A 156 -0.08 -10.73 -7.34
N GLY A 157 1.03 -11.06 -6.65
CA GLY A 157 1.93 -10.07 -6.09
C GLY A 157 3.39 -10.41 -6.29
N ILE A 158 4.22 -9.37 -6.38
CA ILE A 158 5.67 -9.44 -6.45
C ILE A 158 6.26 -8.48 -5.43
N ARG A 159 7.26 -8.95 -4.66
CA ARG A 159 8.07 -8.10 -3.78
C ARG A 159 9.52 -8.51 -3.84
N PHE A 160 10.40 -7.51 -3.92
CA PHE A 160 11.84 -7.70 -3.87
C PHE A 160 12.40 -6.98 -2.64
N ALA A 161 13.24 -7.69 -1.89
CA ALA A 161 13.98 -7.13 -0.76
C ALA A 161 15.16 -6.26 -1.21
N ASN A 162 15.77 -6.67 -2.32
CA ASN A 162 16.95 -6.06 -2.93
C ASN A 162 17.05 -6.52 -4.40
N PRO A 163 18.06 -6.10 -5.18
CA PRO A 163 18.18 -6.50 -6.59
C PRO A 163 18.26 -8.00 -6.87
N SER A 164 18.57 -8.83 -5.88
CA SER A 164 18.75 -10.29 -6.02
C SER A 164 17.62 -11.11 -5.43
N ASP A 165 17.15 -10.72 -4.23
CA ASP A 165 16.21 -11.52 -3.45
C ASP A 165 14.78 -11.03 -3.63
N GLY A 166 13.91 -11.88 -4.17
CA GLY A 166 12.54 -11.53 -4.47
C GLY A 166 11.56 -12.68 -4.33
N PHE A 167 10.28 -12.32 -4.28
CA PHE A 167 9.15 -13.20 -4.06
C PHE A 167 8.04 -12.91 -5.07
N VAL A 168 7.44 -13.98 -5.59
CA VAL A 168 6.16 -13.95 -6.29
C VAL A 168 5.20 -14.79 -5.48
N PHE A 169 4.05 -14.24 -5.13
CA PHE A 169 3.15 -14.83 -4.14
C PHE A 169 1.68 -14.77 -4.55
N GLY A 170 0.91 -15.65 -3.92
CA GLY A 170 -0.52 -15.80 -4.13
C GLY A 170 -1.01 -17.09 -3.44
N ASN A 171 -1.69 -17.98 -4.19
CA ASN A 171 -1.94 -19.37 -3.78
C ASN A 171 -0.66 -20.19 -3.98
N GLY A 172 0.37 -19.87 -3.20
CA GLY A 172 1.70 -20.41 -3.24
C GLY A 172 2.74 -19.30 -3.13
N LEU A 173 3.99 -19.68 -3.02
CA LEU A 173 5.14 -18.80 -2.88
C LEU A 173 6.26 -19.30 -3.76
N TRP A 174 6.85 -18.40 -4.52
CA TRP A 174 8.07 -18.63 -5.29
C TRP A 174 9.10 -17.59 -4.88
N GLU A 175 10.36 -18.00 -4.82
CA GLU A 175 11.48 -17.14 -4.47
C GLU A 175 12.59 -17.19 -5.50
N THR A 176 13.31 -16.09 -5.62
CA THR A 176 14.54 -15.93 -6.39
C THR A 176 15.63 -15.35 -5.50
N THR A 177 16.88 -15.72 -5.77
CA THR A 177 18.09 -15.15 -5.15
C THR A 177 19.09 -14.66 -6.20
N ASP A 178 18.66 -14.58 -7.44
CA ASP A 178 19.49 -14.19 -8.60
C ASP A 178 18.82 -13.09 -9.46
N GLY A 179 17.93 -12.28 -8.84
CA GLY A 179 17.30 -11.16 -9.50
C GLY A 179 16.21 -11.54 -10.51
N GLY A 180 15.58 -12.70 -10.33
CA GLY A 180 14.51 -13.20 -11.18
C GLY A 180 14.99 -14.02 -12.39
N GLU A 181 16.28 -14.41 -12.46
CA GLU A 181 16.75 -15.34 -13.49
C GLU A 181 16.18 -16.74 -13.32
N ARG A 182 15.98 -17.15 -12.06
CA ARG A 182 15.37 -18.43 -11.70
C ARG A 182 14.43 -18.25 -10.54
N TRP A 183 13.34 -19.00 -10.58
CA TRP A 183 12.32 -19.05 -9.54
C TRP A 183 12.17 -20.46 -9.03
N SER A 184 12.13 -20.62 -7.72
CA SER A 184 11.92 -21.90 -7.05
C SER A 184 10.70 -21.83 -6.16
N PRO A 185 9.84 -22.87 -6.11
CA PRO A 185 8.79 -22.95 -5.10
C PRO A 185 9.37 -22.86 -3.70
N ALA A 186 8.75 -22.06 -2.84
CA ALA A 186 9.14 -21.89 -1.45
C ALA A 186 8.06 -22.39 -0.49
N ILE A 187 8.43 -22.62 0.78
CA ILE A 187 7.47 -22.98 1.82
C ILE A 187 6.59 -21.77 2.11
N SER A 188 5.29 -21.90 1.85
CA SER A 188 4.29 -20.89 2.18
C SER A 188 3.89 -20.99 3.66
N PRO A 189 3.59 -19.88 4.35
CA PRO A 189 3.04 -19.90 5.71
C PRO A 189 1.59 -20.40 5.77
N GLY A 190 0.91 -20.49 4.63
CA GLY A 190 -0.47 -20.96 4.51
C GLY A 190 -0.86 -21.18 3.05
N SER A 191 -2.13 -21.45 2.80
CA SER A 191 -2.62 -21.78 1.46
C SER A 191 -2.68 -20.60 0.51
N SER A 192 -2.92 -19.38 1.04
CA SER A 192 -3.06 -18.14 0.26
C SER A 192 -2.33 -17.02 0.99
N ILE A 193 -1.44 -16.34 0.30
CA ILE A 193 -0.73 -15.16 0.81
C ILE A 193 -1.45 -13.93 0.24
N GLU A 194 -2.15 -13.20 1.09
CA GLU A 194 -2.91 -11.99 0.70
C GLU A 194 -1.99 -10.78 0.54
N SER A 195 -1.01 -10.66 1.43
CA SER A 195 -0.01 -9.60 1.43
C SER A 195 1.34 -10.15 1.89
N LEU A 196 2.41 -9.70 1.24
CA LEU A 196 3.79 -10.03 1.61
C LEU A 196 4.62 -8.77 1.49
N GLU A 197 5.41 -8.49 2.54
CA GLU A 197 6.36 -7.39 2.56
C GLU A 197 7.69 -7.84 3.17
N VAL A 198 8.74 -7.11 2.84
CA VAL A 198 10.07 -7.33 3.40
C VAL A 198 10.47 -6.14 4.25
N ILE A 199 10.98 -6.41 5.44
CA ILE A 199 11.40 -5.42 6.41
C ILE A 199 12.75 -5.84 7.00
N ASP A 200 13.79 -5.05 6.78
CA ASP A 200 15.18 -5.43 7.09
C ASP A 200 15.52 -6.81 6.45
N ASP A 201 15.81 -7.79 7.30
CA ASP A 201 16.13 -9.18 6.95
C ASP A 201 14.96 -10.16 7.21
N GLN A 202 13.72 -9.63 7.36
CA GLN A 202 12.53 -10.44 7.64
C GLN A 202 11.52 -10.34 6.50
N VAL A 203 10.89 -11.45 6.17
CA VAL A 203 9.72 -11.52 5.30
C VAL A 203 8.50 -11.64 6.17
N LEU A 204 7.55 -10.74 5.99
CA LEU A 204 6.23 -10.76 6.63
C LEU A 204 5.17 -11.21 5.62
N ALA A 205 4.24 -12.04 6.02
CA ALA A 205 3.13 -12.46 5.17
C ALA A 205 1.83 -12.56 5.97
N ILE A 206 0.74 -12.12 5.35
CA ILE A 206 -0.63 -12.37 5.83
C ILE A 206 -1.22 -13.51 5.02
N THR A 207 -1.74 -14.51 5.71
CA THR A 207 -2.36 -15.69 5.09
C THR A 207 -3.70 -16.01 5.71
N GLY A 208 -4.62 -16.58 4.95
CA GLY A 208 -5.78 -17.30 5.42
C GLY A 208 -7.02 -16.48 5.79
N GLY A 209 -7.02 -15.15 5.65
CA GLY A 209 -8.21 -14.33 5.94
C GLY A 209 -9.32 -14.48 4.90
N CYS A 210 -8.96 -14.76 3.67
CA CYS A 210 -9.88 -14.93 2.55
C CYS A 210 -9.66 -16.27 1.86
N VAL A 211 -10.72 -16.91 1.40
CA VAL A 211 -10.61 -18.10 0.54
C VAL A 211 -10.83 -17.70 -0.92
N PRO A 212 -10.02 -18.22 -1.85
CA PRO A 212 -10.21 -17.99 -3.28
C PRO A 212 -11.63 -18.35 -3.71
N GLY A 213 -12.29 -17.45 -4.43
CA GLY A 213 -13.69 -17.62 -4.86
C GLY A 213 -14.73 -17.59 -3.73
N GLY A 214 -14.33 -17.29 -2.49
CA GLY A 214 -15.15 -17.29 -1.28
C GLY A 214 -15.11 -15.98 -0.50
N GLY A 215 -15.76 -15.95 0.66
CA GLY A 215 -15.76 -14.80 1.56
C GLY A 215 -14.48 -14.67 2.38
N CYS A 216 -14.25 -13.45 2.94
CA CYS A 216 -13.16 -13.15 3.86
C CYS A 216 -13.62 -13.27 5.34
N ALA A 217 -14.31 -14.36 5.67
CA ALA A 217 -14.88 -14.57 7.00
C ALA A 217 -13.98 -15.37 7.95
N GLN A 218 -12.81 -15.79 7.49
CA GLN A 218 -11.87 -16.58 8.29
C GLN A 218 -10.81 -15.68 8.92
N GLN A 219 -10.36 -16.08 10.11
CA GLN A 219 -9.23 -15.44 10.76
C GLN A 219 -7.94 -15.79 10.00
N GLY A 220 -7.25 -14.75 9.55
CA GLY A 220 -5.94 -14.85 8.94
C GLY A 220 -4.82 -14.86 9.97
N THR A 221 -3.60 -14.90 9.49
CA THR A 221 -2.41 -14.94 10.32
C THR A 221 -1.31 -14.06 9.73
N LEU A 222 -0.79 -13.13 10.51
CA LEU A 222 0.47 -12.46 10.23
C LEU A 222 1.61 -13.38 10.69
N SER A 223 2.46 -13.77 9.77
CA SER A 223 3.62 -14.61 10.01
C SER A 223 4.90 -13.95 9.53
N ARG A 224 6.05 -14.35 10.08
CA ARG A 224 7.38 -13.90 9.66
C ARG A 224 8.35 -15.04 9.47
N ARG A 225 9.37 -14.84 8.64
CA ARG A 225 10.57 -15.67 8.56
C ARG A 225 11.80 -14.80 8.20
N PRO A 226 13.02 -15.28 8.46
CA PRO A 226 14.22 -14.62 7.94
C PRO A 226 14.21 -14.57 6.39
N LEU A 227 14.76 -13.51 5.82
CA LEU A 227 14.93 -13.35 4.36
C LEU A 227 15.79 -14.49 3.80
N ALA A 228 16.85 -14.89 4.53
CA ALA A 228 17.72 -16.00 4.17
C ALA A 228 17.04 -17.39 4.18
N GLY A 229 15.73 -17.44 4.46
CA GLY A 229 14.96 -18.67 4.55
C GLY A 229 14.81 -19.19 5.98
N GLY A 230 14.09 -20.31 6.13
CA GLY A 230 13.81 -20.92 7.42
C GLY A 230 12.33 -21.12 7.70
N ALA A 231 11.99 -21.45 8.93
CA ALA A 231 10.63 -21.69 9.35
C ALA A 231 9.84 -20.38 9.50
N TRP A 232 8.56 -20.42 9.16
CA TRP A 232 7.62 -19.35 9.45
C TRP A 232 7.20 -19.39 10.93
N HIS A 233 7.11 -18.22 11.53
CA HIS A 233 6.66 -18.01 12.90
C HIS A 233 5.45 -17.10 12.91
N VAL A 234 4.39 -17.51 13.58
CA VAL A 234 3.18 -16.68 13.77
C VAL A 234 3.53 -15.49 14.66
N VAL A 235 3.12 -14.30 14.23
CA VAL A 235 3.28 -13.03 14.95
C VAL A 235 1.98 -12.63 15.63
N ALA A 236 0.86 -12.63 14.87
CA ALA A 236 -0.46 -12.28 15.37
C ALA A 236 -1.58 -12.90 14.50
N PRO A 237 -2.77 -13.12 15.06
CA PRO A 237 -3.98 -13.34 14.26
C PRO A 237 -4.37 -12.03 13.55
N VAL A 238 -5.01 -12.13 12.39
CA VAL A 238 -5.54 -10.99 11.60
C VAL A 238 -6.99 -11.27 11.24
N SER A 239 -7.86 -10.32 11.45
CA SER A 239 -9.29 -10.43 11.12
C SER A 239 -9.58 -9.78 9.76
N GLY A 240 -10.16 -10.52 8.83
CA GLY A 240 -10.51 -10.00 7.50
C GLY A 240 -9.33 -9.89 6.54
N ARG A 241 -9.49 -9.05 5.51
CA ARG A 241 -8.43 -8.73 4.54
C ARG A 241 -7.38 -7.86 5.19
N GLY A 242 -6.12 -8.27 5.10
CA GLY A 242 -4.99 -7.50 5.60
C GLY A 242 -4.05 -7.07 4.48
N ALA A 243 -3.59 -5.83 4.56
CA ALA A 243 -2.43 -5.36 3.81
C ALA A 243 -1.35 -4.94 4.81
N ILE A 244 -0.11 -5.30 4.54
CA ILE A 244 1.03 -4.93 5.36
C ILE A 244 1.58 -3.62 4.83
N ALA A 245 1.67 -2.60 5.67
CA ALA A 245 2.41 -1.39 5.40
C ALA A 245 3.75 -1.44 6.15
N THR A 246 4.83 -1.06 5.50
CA THR A 246 6.17 -1.11 6.09
C THR A 246 6.95 0.18 5.84
N GLN A 247 7.76 0.57 6.84
CA GLN A 247 8.82 1.57 6.67
C GLN A 247 9.92 1.31 7.72
N ALA A 248 11.17 1.22 7.30
CA ALA A 248 12.30 0.88 8.16
C ALA A 248 12.01 -0.41 8.97
N ARG A 249 11.96 -0.34 10.30
CA ARG A 249 11.69 -1.50 11.18
C ARG A 249 10.25 -1.61 11.67
N VAL A 250 9.37 -0.74 11.19
CA VAL A 250 7.95 -0.72 11.55
C VAL A 250 7.14 -1.40 10.46
N ALA A 251 6.28 -2.31 10.86
CA ALA A 251 5.21 -2.80 10.02
C ALA A 251 3.88 -2.63 10.75
N ALA A 252 2.82 -2.35 9.99
CA ALA A 252 1.48 -2.21 10.50
C ALA A 252 0.48 -2.90 9.57
N VAL A 253 -0.59 -3.45 10.14
CA VAL A 253 -1.64 -4.20 9.45
C VAL A 253 -2.99 -3.72 9.94
N LEU A 254 -3.92 -3.47 9.03
CA LEU A 254 -5.33 -3.27 9.40
C LEU A 254 -5.91 -4.59 9.91
N ASP A 255 -6.62 -4.54 11.04
CA ASP A 255 -7.27 -5.68 11.68
C ASP A 255 -8.71 -5.33 12.07
N GLY A 256 -9.60 -5.39 11.10
CA GLY A 256 -10.97 -4.89 11.27
C GLY A 256 -10.98 -3.39 11.61
N ASP A 257 -11.48 -3.05 12.80
CA ASP A 257 -11.46 -1.68 13.31
C ASP A 257 -10.18 -1.34 14.09
N GLY A 258 -9.21 -2.28 14.14
CA GLY A 258 -7.94 -2.15 14.85
C GLY A 258 -6.73 -2.06 13.92
N VAL A 259 -5.58 -1.86 14.52
CA VAL A 259 -4.27 -1.85 13.85
C VAL A 259 -3.31 -2.73 14.63
N ILE A 260 -2.73 -3.73 13.98
CA ILE A 260 -1.64 -4.53 14.53
C ILE A 260 -0.33 -3.87 14.13
N VAL A 261 0.53 -3.55 15.10
CA VAL A 261 1.79 -2.85 14.87
C VAL A 261 2.96 -3.64 15.44
N THR A 262 4.05 -3.68 14.69
CA THR A 262 5.34 -4.17 15.14
C THR A 262 6.41 -3.12 14.83
N ALA A 263 7.26 -2.80 15.80
CA ALA A 263 8.36 -1.82 15.66
C ALA A 263 9.75 -2.49 15.74
N ASN A 264 9.80 -3.82 15.70
CA ASN A 264 11.03 -4.62 15.88
C ASN A 264 11.24 -5.66 14.78
N GLY A 265 10.80 -5.34 13.55
CA GLY A 265 10.95 -6.25 12.41
C GLY A 265 10.05 -7.49 12.50
N GLY A 266 8.88 -7.38 13.12
CA GLY A 266 7.92 -8.50 13.21
C GLY A 266 8.19 -9.47 14.35
N VAL A 267 9.13 -9.21 15.27
CA VAL A 267 9.43 -10.13 16.38
C VAL A 267 8.26 -10.23 17.36
N SER A 268 7.62 -9.12 17.65
CA SER A 268 6.38 -9.06 18.42
C SER A 268 5.46 -7.97 17.88
N ALA A 269 4.18 -8.09 18.14
CA ALA A 269 3.17 -7.13 17.70
C ALA A 269 2.26 -6.72 18.85
N VAL A 270 1.69 -5.52 18.74
CA VAL A 270 0.70 -4.96 19.64
C VAL A 270 -0.52 -4.58 18.81
N THR A 271 -1.71 -4.90 19.30
CA THR A 271 -2.96 -4.44 18.69
C THR A 271 -3.43 -3.16 19.35
N GLN A 272 -3.70 -2.15 18.55
CA GLN A 272 -4.24 -0.86 18.92
C GLN A 272 -5.64 -0.68 18.37
N ALA A 273 -6.45 0.16 19.02
CA ALA A 273 -7.74 0.57 18.46
C ALA A 273 -7.53 1.45 17.23
N GLY A 274 -8.20 1.16 16.14
CA GLY A 274 -8.16 2.01 14.94
C GLY A 274 -9.09 3.22 15.06
N PRO A 275 -8.88 4.24 14.23
CA PRO A 275 -9.65 5.49 14.32
C PRO A 275 -11.04 5.41 13.67
N CYS A 276 -11.25 4.55 12.68
CA CYS A 276 -12.45 4.58 11.84
C CYS A 276 -13.72 4.22 12.63
N GLY A 277 -13.73 3.12 13.38
CA GLY A 277 -14.89 2.68 14.16
C GLY A 277 -15.26 3.67 15.27
N THR A 278 -14.27 4.27 15.94
CA THR A 278 -14.49 5.25 17.00
C THR A 278 -15.08 6.57 16.50
N ALA A 279 -14.77 6.95 15.26
CA ALA A 279 -15.33 8.13 14.61
C ALA A 279 -16.73 7.89 13.97
N GLY A 280 -17.28 6.68 14.09
CA GLY A 280 -18.55 6.32 13.45
C GLY A 280 -18.46 6.26 11.91
N LEU A 281 -17.26 6.11 11.38
CA LEU A 281 -16.96 5.95 9.96
C LEU A 281 -17.00 4.46 9.58
N TYR A 282 -17.11 4.19 8.29
CA TYR A 282 -17.02 2.83 7.75
C TYR A 282 -15.59 2.29 7.86
N PRO A 283 -15.36 0.99 7.55
CA PRO A 283 -14.09 0.34 7.82
C PRO A 283 -12.90 1.10 7.23
N ALA A 284 -11.75 0.92 7.83
CA ALA A 284 -10.49 1.39 7.30
C ALA A 284 -10.23 0.79 5.92
N VAL A 285 -9.84 1.65 4.97
CA VAL A 285 -9.55 1.27 3.58
C VAL A 285 -8.07 0.97 3.42
N SER A 286 -7.22 1.79 4.02
CA SER A 286 -5.77 1.72 3.85
C SER A 286 -5.04 2.23 5.08
N LEU A 287 -3.86 1.67 5.32
CA LEU A 287 -2.94 2.05 6.38
C LEU A 287 -1.56 2.26 5.76
N VAL A 288 -0.84 3.27 6.22
CA VAL A 288 0.55 3.49 5.84
C VAL A 288 1.40 3.78 7.08
N VAL A 289 2.66 3.36 7.03
CA VAL A 289 3.70 3.75 7.99
C VAL A 289 4.37 5.00 7.45
N THR A 290 4.46 6.05 8.25
CA THR A 290 4.98 7.37 7.85
C THR A 290 6.31 7.71 8.51
N GLY A 291 6.80 6.83 9.39
CA GLY A 291 8.04 7.01 10.13
C GLY A 291 8.20 5.97 11.25
N PRO A 292 9.24 6.11 12.09
CA PRO A 292 9.53 5.15 13.17
C PRO A 292 8.40 4.99 14.20
N THR A 293 7.57 6.02 14.36
CA THR A 293 6.41 6.03 15.25
C THR A 293 5.14 6.51 14.53
N GLY A 294 5.25 6.88 13.24
CA GLY A 294 4.18 7.49 12.48
C GLY A 294 3.34 6.46 11.72
N LEU A 295 2.03 6.61 11.82
CA LEU A 295 1.02 5.87 11.04
C LEU A 295 0.01 6.85 10.45
N ALA A 296 -0.61 6.47 9.32
CA ALA A 296 -1.82 7.14 8.85
C ALA A 296 -2.83 6.11 8.35
N VAL A 297 -4.11 6.35 8.60
CA VAL A 297 -5.23 5.49 8.21
C VAL A 297 -6.22 6.29 7.38
N LEU A 298 -6.64 5.73 6.26
CA LEU A 298 -7.72 6.22 5.42
C LEU A 298 -9.00 5.50 5.79
N CYS A 299 -10.01 6.24 6.26
CA CYS A 299 -11.35 5.76 6.52
C CYS A 299 -12.31 6.18 5.41
N ALA A 300 -13.18 5.27 4.98
CA ALA A 300 -14.33 5.62 4.16
C ALA A 300 -15.46 6.16 5.05
N GLY A 301 -16.20 7.12 4.54
CA GLY A 301 -17.39 7.68 5.19
C GLY A 301 -18.64 7.40 4.39
N ASN A 302 -19.65 8.26 4.57
CA ASN A 302 -20.88 8.17 3.82
C ASN A 302 -20.64 8.44 2.34
N GLY A 303 -21.35 7.70 1.50
CA GLY A 303 -21.21 7.84 0.06
C GLY A 303 -22.48 7.50 -0.69
N ALA A 304 -22.56 8.01 -1.93
CA ALA A 304 -23.58 7.65 -2.90
C ALA A 304 -23.07 7.89 -4.32
N ALA A 305 -23.41 7.00 -5.24
CA ALA A 305 -23.18 7.15 -6.68
C ALA A 305 -21.72 7.54 -7.03
N GLY A 306 -20.74 6.85 -6.45
CA GLY A 306 -19.32 7.08 -6.75
C GLY A 306 -18.74 8.35 -6.13
N SER A 307 -19.35 8.83 -5.06
CA SER A 307 -18.88 9.96 -4.27
C SER A 307 -18.89 9.60 -2.80
N VAL A 308 -17.72 9.25 -2.25
CA VAL A 308 -17.54 8.76 -0.88
C VAL A 308 -16.72 9.75 -0.07
N ASP A 309 -17.14 10.04 1.16
CA ASP A 309 -16.33 10.77 2.13
C ASP A 309 -15.07 9.97 2.46
N LYS A 310 -13.96 10.65 2.51
CA LYS A 310 -12.65 10.09 2.80
C LYS A 310 -12.05 10.88 3.95
N THR A 311 -11.74 10.23 5.05
CA THR A 311 -11.11 10.89 6.21
C THR A 311 -9.77 10.25 6.50
N VAL A 312 -8.75 11.07 6.67
CA VAL A 312 -7.40 10.61 7.02
C VAL A 312 -7.14 10.93 8.49
N PHE A 313 -6.70 9.92 9.21
CA PHE A 313 -6.21 10.03 10.58
C PHE A 313 -4.73 9.76 10.62
N VAL A 314 -4.00 10.49 11.45
CA VAL A 314 -2.56 10.31 11.68
C VAL A 314 -2.30 9.98 13.15
N SER A 315 -1.24 9.24 13.38
CA SER A 315 -0.69 8.93 14.72
C SER A 315 0.81 9.13 14.67
N ASP A 316 1.41 9.62 15.74
CA ASP A 316 2.85 9.76 15.96
C ASP A 316 3.40 8.84 17.07
N ASP A 317 2.53 7.95 17.60
CA ASP A 317 2.81 7.05 18.69
C ASP A 317 2.39 5.59 18.43
N LEU A 318 2.55 5.14 17.17
CA LEU A 318 2.24 3.77 16.70
C LEU A 318 0.78 3.37 16.92
N GLY A 319 -0.15 4.31 16.76
CA GLY A 319 -1.58 4.05 16.82
C GLY A 319 -2.18 4.09 18.22
N ALA A 320 -1.43 4.51 19.26
CA ALA A 320 -1.99 4.67 20.58
C ALA A 320 -2.99 5.85 20.66
N HIS A 321 -2.71 6.93 19.90
CA HIS A 321 -3.62 8.06 19.73
C HIS A 321 -3.73 8.43 18.25
N TRP A 322 -4.92 8.90 17.86
CA TRP A 322 -5.22 9.31 16.50
C TRP A 322 -5.74 10.73 16.43
N THR A 323 -5.29 11.47 15.44
CA THR A 323 -5.75 12.83 15.15
C THR A 323 -6.32 12.85 13.74
N GLU A 324 -7.55 13.32 13.60
CA GLU A 324 -8.16 13.60 12.29
C GLU A 324 -7.42 14.77 11.64
N THR A 325 -7.15 14.64 10.34
CA THR A 325 -6.55 15.71 9.53
C THR A 325 -7.60 16.33 8.60
N GLY A 326 -7.28 16.58 7.33
CA GLY A 326 -8.26 16.99 6.33
C GLY A 326 -8.78 15.80 5.54
N SER A 327 -9.69 16.09 4.62
CA SER A 327 -10.31 15.08 3.76
C SER A 327 -10.01 15.39 2.29
N PRO A 328 -9.62 14.38 1.48
CA PRO A 328 -9.63 14.51 0.03
C PRO A 328 -11.02 14.83 -0.51
N ALA A 329 -11.12 15.30 -1.74
CA ALA A 329 -12.40 15.50 -2.40
C ALA A 329 -13.21 14.19 -2.45
N ARG A 330 -14.54 14.31 -2.43
CA ARG A 330 -15.46 13.15 -2.36
C ARG A 330 -15.44 12.26 -3.60
N GLY A 331 -15.02 12.77 -4.78
CA GLY A 331 -15.03 12.03 -6.03
C GLY A 331 -14.34 10.67 -5.91
N GLY A 332 -14.94 9.63 -6.48
CA GLY A 332 -14.47 8.23 -6.44
C GLY A 332 -14.62 7.52 -5.10
N ASP A 333 -14.69 6.23 -5.17
CA ASP A 333 -14.59 5.33 -4.03
C ASP A 333 -13.10 5.17 -3.66
N PRO A 334 -12.70 5.23 -2.38
CA PRO A 334 -11.30 5.12 -2.00
C PRO A 334 -10.78 3.69 -2.24
N GLU A 335 -9.63 3.58 -2.91
CA GLU A 335 -8.99 2.30 -3.24
C GLU A 335 -7.73 2.06 -2.41
N GLY A 336 -7.04 3.13 -1.99
CA GLY A 336 -5.83 3.01 -1.21
C GLY A 336 -5.19 4.36 -0.89
N MET A 337 -4.17 4.31 -0.04
CA MET A 337 -3.36 5.46 0.34
C MET A 337 -1.90 5.04 0.44
N SER A 338 -0.99 5.92 0.08
CA SER A 338 0.44 5.78 0.36
C SER A 338 1.05 7.11 0.78
N ALA A 339 2.24 7.06 1.37
CA ALA A 339 2.93 8.22 1.91
C ALA A 339 4.41 8.23 1.49
N GLY A 340 4.85 9.34 0.91
CA GLY A 340 6.28 9.58 0.69
C GLY A 340 7.00 9.99 1.97
N SER A 341 6.27 10.63 2.90
CA SER A 341 6.75 11.07 4.22
C SER A 341 5.56 11.34 5.15
N ALA A 342 5.82 11.71 6.40
CA ALA A 342 4.78 12.10 7.36
C ALA A 342 3.96 13.34 6.92
N SER A 343 4.43 14.11 5.94
CA SER A 343 3.72 15.29 5.41
C SER A 343 3.16 15.08 4.01
N GLN A 344 3.54 14.01 3.30
CA GLN A 344 3.15 13.81 1.90
C GLN A 344 2.31 12.54 1.77
N PHE A 345 1.04 12.73 1.42
CA PHE A 345 0.08 11.64 1.22
C PHE A 345 -0.47 11.64 -0.20
N VAL A 346 -0.74 10.44 -0.71
CA VAL A 346 -1.51 10.23 -1.93
C VAL A 346 -2.64 9.26 -1.64
N VAL A 347 -3.86 9.64 -2.01
CA VAL A 347 -5.06 8.78 -1.94
C VAL A 347 -5.51 8.47 -3.35
N ALA A 348 -5.61 7.17 -3.66
CA ALA A 348 -6.19 6.66 -4.89
C ALA A 348 -7.69 6.47 -4.72
N ALA A 349 -8.46 6.86 -5.73
CA ALA A 349 -9.90 6.69 -5.76
C ALA A 349 -10.41 6.54 -7.18
N ALA A 350 -11.45 5.72 -7.38
CA ALA A 350 -12.05 5.53 -8.69
C ALA A 350 -13.56 5.30 -8.57
N SER A 351 -14.29 5.90 -9.49
CA SER A 351 -15.69 5.61 -9.84
C SER A 351 -16.13 6.58 -10.93
N GLY A 352 -16.41 6.10 -12.12
CA GLY A 352 -16.69 6.95 -13.28
C GLY A 352 -15.48 7.73 -13.80
N ALA A 353 -14.44 7.88 -13.01
CA ALA A 353 -13.11 8.42 -13.34
C ALA A 353 -12.10 7.87 -12.35
N SER A 354 -10.81 7.87 -12.70
CA SER A 354 -9.69 7.50 -11.82
C SER A 354 -8.96 8.75 -11.34
N MET A 355 -8.71 8.87 -10.04
CA MET A 355 -8.19 10.08 -9.41
C MET A 355 -7.11 9.76 -8.38
N LEU A 356 -6.02 10.55 -8.39
CA LEU A 356 -5.05 10.57 -7.28
C LEU A 356 -5.15 11.94 -6.60
N TYR A 357 -5.43 11.94 -5.31
CA TYR A 357 -5.45 13.12 -4.46
C TYR A 357 -4.14 13.22 -3.70
N TYR A 358 -3.58 14.43 -3.64
CA TYR A 358 -2.29 14.71 -3.03
C TYR A 358 -2.40 15.74 -1.91
N SER A 359 -1.67 15.49 -0.84
CA SER A 359 -1.42 16.45 0.25
C SER A 359 0.08 16.58 0.49
N ALA A 360 0.54 17.81 0.74
CA ALA A 360 1.92 18.15 1.10
C ALA A 360 2.08 18.60 2.57
N ASP A 361 1.00 18.63 3.32
CA ASP A 361 0.95 19.22 4.66
C ASP A 361 0.32 18.28 5.71
N GLY A 362 0.59 16.98 5.59
CA GLY A 362 0.15 15.97 6.55
C GLY A 362 -1.36 15.69 6.47
N GLY A 363 -1.97 15.92 5.30
CA GLY A 363 -3.40 15.69 5.09
C GLY A 363 -4.28 16.90 5.40
N ALA A 364 -3.71 18.06 5.77
CA ALA A 364 -4.52 19.24 6.11
C ALA A 364 -5.20 19.87 4.89
N ARG A 365 -4.55 19.81 3.73
CA ARG A 365 -5.10 20.29 2.45
C ARG A 365 -4.83 19.27 1.36
N TRP A 366 -5.77 19.17 0.42
CA TRP A 366 -5.73 18.20 -0.67
C TRP A 366 -5.95 18.87 -2.02
N SER A 367 -5.28 18.37 -3.04
CA SER A 367 -5.44 18.73 -4.44
C SER A 367 -5.55 17.48 -5.30
N THR A 368 -6.15 17.59 -6.49
CA THR A 368 -6.14 16.49 -7.46
C THR A 368 -4.81 16.53 -8.22
N ALA A 369 -4.00 15.49 -8.07
CA ALA A 369 -2.69 15.33 -8.71
C ALA A 369 -2.76 14.57 -10.03
N TYR A 370 -3.80 13.75 -10.21
CA TYR A 370 -4.09 13.01 -11.44
C TYR A 370 -5.59 12.83 -11.59
N TYR A 371 -6.07 12.92 -12.82
CA TYR A 371 -7.46 12.68 -13.18
C TYR A 371 -7.55 12.09 -14.58
N GLU A 372 -8.30 11.00 -14.72
CA GLU A 372 -8.61 10.39 -16.01
C GLU A 372 -10.09 10.00 -16.06
N GLY A 373 -10.79 10.49 -17.09
CA GLY A 373 -12.20 10.21 -17.33
C GLY A 373 -12.43 8.90 -18.09
N ASP A 374 -11.95 7.82 -17.52
CA ASP A 374 -11.83 6.49 -18.12
C ASP A 374 -12.96 5.52 -17.76
N GLY A 375 -13.99 6.00 -17.07
CA GLY A 375 -15.05 5.17 -16.52
C GLY A 375 -14.72 4.57 -15.16
N GLY A 376 -13.58 4.93 -14.54
CA GLY A 376 -13.16 4.47 -13.20
C GLY A 376 -12.42 3.14 -13.25
N LEU A 377 -11.38 3.03 -14.08
CA LEU A 377 -10.51 1.84 -14.15
C LEU A 377 -9.78 1.57 -12.85
N GLY A 378 -9.44 2.64 -12.09
CA GLY A 378 -8.84 2.54 -10.77
C GLY A 378 -7.34 2.30 -10.75
N PHE A 379 -6.86 1.90 -9.57
CA PHE A 379 -5.44 1.76 -9.29
C PHE A 379 -5.14 0.56 -8.40
N ASN A 380 -3.94 0.01 -8.55
CA ASN A 380 -3.39 -1.02 -7.68
C ASN A 380 -1.95 -0.66 -7.28
N ASP A 381 -1.49 -1.23 -6.18
CA ASP A 381 -0.09 -1.26 -5.74
C ASP A 381 0.57 0.14 -5.70
N LEU A 382 -0.11 1.11 -5.07
CA LEU A 382 0.40 2.47 -4.86
C LEU A 382 1.48 2.46 -3.79
N GLY A 383 2.68 2.96 -4.10
CA GLY A 383 3.80 2.97 -3.17
C GLY A 383 4.84 4.07 -3.44
N PHE A 384 5.66 4.34 -2.42
CA PHE A 384 6.81 5.26 -2.51
C PHE A 384 8.09 4.55 -2.13
N THR A 385 9.14 4.72 -2.96
CA THR A 385 10.50 4.22 -2.70
C THR A 385 11.32 5.25 -1.94
N THR A 386 11.09 6.53 -2.22
CA THR A 386 11.68 7.69 -1.53
C THR A 386 10.59 8.73 -1.28
N PRO A 387 10.83 9.78 -0.50
CA PRO A 387 9.85 10.85 -0.35
C PRO A 387 9.43 11.51 -1.68
N SER A 388 10.25 11.45 -2.72
CA SER A 388 9.94 12.03 -4.04
C SER A 388 9.46 11.01 -5.07
N ASP A 389 9.91 9.76 -4.97
CA ASP A 389 9.74 8.76 -6.02
C ASP A 389 8.69 7.74 -5.63
N GLY A 390 7.60 7.71 -6.40
CA GLY A 390 6.49 6.79 -6.20
C GLY A 390 5.99 6.20 -7.50
N VAL A 391 5.19 5.16 -7.37
CA VAL A 391 4.59 4.40 -8.46
C VAL A 391 3.17 3.97 -8.08
N VAL A 392 2.32 3.83 -9.08
CA VAL A 392 1.04 3.14 -8.97
C VAL A 392 0.76 2.39 -10.27
N VAL A 393 0.19 1.21 -10.17
CA VAL A 393 -0.36 0.47 -11.32
C VAL A 393 -1.72 1.08 -11.64
N TYR A 394 -1.86 1.63 -12.85
CA TYR A 394 -3.11 2.18 -13.35
C TYR A 394 -3.96 1.09 -14.00
N GLY A 395 -5.18 1.00 -13.57
CA GLY A 395 -6.12 -0.01 -13.98
C GLY A 395 -6.38 -1.07 -12.91
N PRO A 396 -7.42 -1.86 -13.03
CA PRO A 396 -7.72 -2.95 -12.11
C PRO A 396 -6.68 -4.06 -12.22
N ALA A 397 -6.59 -4.91 -11.19
CA ALA A 397 -5.77 -6.10 -11.24
C ALA A 397 -6.16 -6.97 -12.44
N VAL A 398 -5.14 -7.45 -13.17
CA VAL A 398 -5.32 -8.30 -14.36
C VAL A 398 -5.05 -9.76 -14.02
N SER A 399 -5.65 -10.65 -14.80
CA SER A 399 -5.41 -12.10 -14.77
C SER A 399 -5.21 -12.63 -16.18
N ASP A 400 -4.79 -13.88 -16.31
CA ASP A 400 -4.63 -14.54 -17.60
C ASP A 400 -5.95 -14.58 -18.41
N ASP A 401 -7.10 -14.51 -17.73
CA ASP A 401 -8.43 -14.56 -18.34
C ASP A 401 -8.95 -13.20 -18.81
N ASN A 402 -8.34 -12.07 -18.38
CA ASN A 402 -8.86 -10.73 -18.66
C ASN A 402 -7.82 -9.74 -19.25
N VAL A 403 -6.63 -10.19 -19.62
CA VAL A 403 -5.51 -9.36 -20.08
C VAL A 403 -5.85 -8.48 -21.29
N GLU A 404 -6.65 -8.98 -22.22
CA GLU A 404 -6.95 -8.26 -23.49
C GLU A 404 -7.87 -7.05 -23.30
N SER A 405 -8.59 -6.98 -22.21
CA SER A 405 -9.61 -5.95 -21.97
C SER A 405 -9.14 -4.78 -21.12
N ARG A 406 -7.88 -4.77 -20.64
CA ARG A 406 -7.42 -3.84 -19.61
C ARG A 406 -6.01 -3.30 -19.88
N PRO A 407 -5.84 -1.97 -19.92
CA PRO A 407 -4.52 -1.39 -19.89
C PRO A 407 -3.97 -1.50 -18.44
N GLY A 408 -2.84 -2.17 -18.27
CA GLY A 408 -2.10 -2.17 -17.02
C GLY A 408 -0.75 -1.50 -17.27
N TRP A 409 -0.67 -0.17 -17.18
CA TRP A 409 0.60 0.56 -17.22
C TRP A 409 0.90 1.18 -15.85
N LEU A 410 2.04 1.79 -15.71
CA LEU A 410 2.43 2.48 -14.48
C LEU A 410 2.19 3.98 -14.62
N LEU A 411 1.87 4.61 -13.50
CA LEU A 411 2.08 6.04 -13.34
C LEU A 411 3.26 6.24 -12.37
N LEU A 412 4.21 7.07 -12.75
CA LEU A 412 5.39 7.40 -11.96
C LEU A 412 5.33 8.86 -11.49
N THR A 413 5.78 9.11 -10.27
CA THR A 413 6.00 10.44 -9.74
C THR A 413 7.46 10.63 -9.34
N SER A 414 7.96 11.86 -9.44
CA SER A 414 9.30 12.28 -8.97
C SER A 414 9.24 13.51 -8.08
N ASN A 415 8.05 13.89 -7.65
CA ASN A 415 7.81 15.08 -6.83
C ASN A 415 6.87 14.78 -5.66
N GLY A 416 6.95 13.56 -5.11
CA GLY A 416 6.21 13.13 -3.93
C GLY A 416 4.73 12.91 -4.13
N GLY A 417 4.29 12.74 -5.39
CA GLY A 417 2.88 12.53 -5.75
C GLY A 417 2.16 13.80 -6.19
N ALA A 418 2.83 14.94 -6.27
CA ALA A 418 2.21 16.20 -6.71
C ALA A 418 1.81 16.19 -8.19
N SER A 419 2.46 15.35 -9.00
CA SER A 419 2.05 15.04 -10.39
C SER A 419 2.52 13.65 -10.80
N TRP A 420 1.86 13.06 -11.78
CA TRP A 420 2.08 11.70 -12.24
C TRP A 420 2.23 11.65 -13.75
N GLN A 421 3.12 10.79 -14.24
CA GLN A 421 3.38 10.59 -15.65
C GLN A 421 3.17 9.12 -16.02
N PRO A 422 2.47 8.81 -17.11
CA PRO A 422 2.34 7.45 -17.58
C PRO A 422 3.69 6.91 -18.06
N ASP A 423 3.95 5.65 -17.72
CA ASP A 423 5.09 4.86 -18.18
C ASP A 423 4.53 3.57 -18.79
N ALA A 424 4.71 3.42 -20.09
CA ALA A 424 4.26 2.27 -20.87
C ALA A 424 5.42 1.31 -21.11
N PHE A 425 5.12 0.02 -21.25
CA PHE A 425 6.07 -1.06 -21.44
C PHE A 425 6.43 -1.26 -22.90
#